data_170d7ac5adf57d43d72b868ef6ea3de8
#
_entry.id   170d7ac5adf57d43d72b868ef6ea3de8
#
_cell.length_a   1.000
_cell.length_b   1.000
_cell.length_c   1.000
_cell.angle_alpha   90.00
_cell.angle_beta   90.00
_cell.angle_gamma   90.00
#
_symmetry.space_group_name_H-M   'P 1'
#
loop_
_entity.id
_entity.type
_entity.pdbx_description
1 polymer ?
#
loop_
_entity_poly.entity_id
_entity_poly.type
_entity_poly.pdbx_seq_one_letter_code
_entity_poly.pdbx_strand_id
1 'polypeptide(L)'
;MALNTSTLTSTSAGSLRRLPGPDVVRAIALIGVVVMNYHGYLIIKGGERSGGWANDLFDPWTGPLSSRFAATFVLVAGVSVTLLTRKAVRNGGDDITEMRWRLARRGALLYAGGLFLDTIWAGTIIPFYGAMFALAALLFTFRSRWIVLVGVFAVAAGALLKVWEFQQLQAGKSPGWVFVPTEGAPESFLLDVFVNGTHPLLPWLGFFCVGMLLGRVLDTSWWRLAALGGGVMLFAGASIASGFASTDFQQTVLSTNPGSRGLVYVASTLGTALIAFAAIDMIANRFEEQTDPLRRAGQMTLTLYLAHIFLFNFAVDWVGLVEPAGLATSLLFSLGFWIVAIAAANAWHRRFGRGPAERIYRAIGG
;
A
#
# COMPACT_ATOMS: atom_id res chain seq x y z
N MET A 1 48.30 -11.48 -48.85
CA MET A 1 48.42 -11.37 -47.40
C MET A 1 47.23 -10.49 -46.92
N ALA A 2 46.08 -11.11 -46.63
CA ALA A 2 44.85 -10.40 -46.32
C ALA A 2 44.71 -10.30 -44.80
N LEU A 3 44.64 -9.09 -44.28
CA LEU A 3 44.43 -8.80 -42.87
C LEU A 3 42.93 -8.93 -42.55
N ASN A 4 42.67 -9.88 -41.68
CA ASN A 4 41.36 -10.22 -41.16
C ASN A 4 40.95 -9.18 -40.07
N THR A 5 40.04 -8.26 -40.37
CA THR A 5 39.46 -7.34 -39.41
C THR A 5 38.33 -8.06 -38.67
N SER A 6 38.65 -8.53 -37.47
CA SER A 6 37.66 -9.07 -36.52
C SER A 6 36.71 -7.97 -36.08
N THR A 7 35.44 -8.07 -36.48
CA THR A 7 34.32 -7.30 -35.99
C THR A 7 34.13 -7.57 -34.50
N LEU A 8 34.47 -6.58 -33.67
CA LEU A 8 34.09 -6.51 -32.29
C LEU A 8 32.57 -6.34 -32.24
N THR A 9 31.86 -7.42 -31.97
CA THR A 9 30.45 -7.39 -31.60
C THR A 9 30.31 -6.61 -30.30
N SER A 10 29.75 -5.40 -30.38
CA SER A 10 29.34 -4.62 -29.23
C SER A 10 28.30 -5.43 -28.44
N THR A 11 28.71 -5.97 -27.30
CA THR A 11 27.78 -6.48 -26.29
C THR A 11 26.85 -5.34 -25.88
N SER A 12 25.63 -5.40 -26.36
CA SER A 12 24.55 -4.50 -25.93
C SER A 12 24.47 -4.55 -24.41
N ALA A 13 24.65 -3.38 -23.78
CA ALA A 13 24.42 -3.21 -22.35
C ALA A 13 23.02 -3.72 -22.03
N GLY A 14 22.93 -4.85 -21.31
CA GLY A 14 21.69 -5.51 -20.98
C GLY A 14 20.75 -4.53 -20.29
N SER A 15 19.65 -4.19 -20.95
CA SER A 15 18.57 -3.50 -20.32
C SER A 15 18.17 -4.32 -19.09
N LEU A 16 18.29 -3.76 -17.90
CA LEU A 16 17.89 -4.41 -16.65
C LEU A 16 16.45 -4.89 -16.83
N ARG A 17 16.27 -6.21 -17.00
CA ARG A 17 14.95 -6.83 -17.21
C ARG A 17 14.05 -6.41 -16.04
N ARG A 18 12.94 -5.77 -16.34
CA ARG A 18 11.98 -5.33 -15.32
C ARG A 18 11.40 -6.55 -14.63
N LEU A 19 11.47 -6.59 -13.30
CA LEU A 19 10.93 -7.68 -12.50
C LEU A 19 9.39 -7.68 -12.61
N PRO A 20 8.75 -8.78 -13.07
CA PRO A 20 7.30 -8.83 -13.24
C PRO A 20 6.56 -8.83 -11.90
N GLY A 21 7.11 -9.47 -10.88
CA GLY A 21 6.50 -9.70 -9.58
C GLY A 21 5.92 -8.46 -8.92
N PRO A 22 6.70 -7.38 -8.68
CA PRO A 22 6.20 -6.19 -8.00
C PRO A 22 5.00 -5.53 -8.68
N ASP A 23 4.91 -5.55 -10.02
CA ASP A 23 3.77 -4.99 -10.75
C ASP A 23 2.53 -5.88 -10.58
N VAL A 24 2.67 -7.21 -10.61
CA VAL A 24 1.56 -8.15 -10.37
C VAL A 24 1.06 -8.08 -8.93
N VAL A 25 1.98 -8.02 -7.95
CA VAL A 25 1.61 -7.84 -6.53
C VAL A 25 0.81 -6.56 -6.35
N ARG A 26 1.23 -5.47 -6.99
CA ARG A 26 0.52 -4.19 -6.92
C ARG A 26 -0.89 -4.27 -7.50
N ALA A 27 -1.07 -4.98 -8.63
CA ALA A 27 -2.40 -5.20 -9.21
C ALA A 27 -3.31 -5.98 -8.27
N ILE A 28 -2.82 -7.11 -7.73
CA ILE A 28 -3.61 -7.97 -6.82
C ILE A 28 -3.93 -7.24 -5.51
N ALA A 29 -2.98 -6.49 -4.95
CA ALA A 29 -3.23 -5.67 -3.78
C ALA A 29 -4.31 -4.61 -4.05
N LEU A 30 -4.28 -3.96 -5.22
CA LEU A 30 -5.32 -3.00 -5.60
C LEU A 30 -6.68 -3.66 -5.82
N ILE A 31 -6.73 -4.88 -6.38
CA ILE A 31 -7.99 -5.64 -6.48
C ILE A 31 -8.62 -5.79 -5.10
N GLY A 32 -7.85 -6.25 -4.12
CA GLY A 32 -8.35 -6.39 -2.76
C GLY A 32 -8.75 -5.06 -2.11
N VAL A 33 -7.99 -3.99 -2.32
CA VAL A 33 -8.35 -2.64 -1.83
C VAL A 33 -9.70 -2.20 -2.39
N VAL A 34 -9.97 -2.38 -3.69
CA VAL A 34 -11.24 -1.98 -4.31
C VAL A 34 -12.41 -2.81 -3.76
N VAL A 35 -12.22 -4.13 -3.57
CA VAL A 35 -13.24 -4.99 -2.96
C VAL A 35 -13.63 -4.48 -1.56
N MET A 36 -12.62 -4.23 -0.71
CA MET A 36 -12.84 -3.74 0.66
C MET A 36 -13.45 -2.33 0.68
N ASN A 37 -13.00 -1.46 -0.23
CA ASN A 37 -13.53 -0.12 -0.36
C ASN A 37 -15.00 -0.14 -0.78
N TYR A 38 -15.36 -0.86 -1.83
CA TYR A 38 -16.75 -0.94 -2.28
C TYR A 38 -17.66 -1.51 -1.19
N HIS A 39 -17.22 -2.54 -0.47
CA HIS A 39 -17.98 -3.07 0.64
C HIS A 39 -18.17 -2.04 1.76
N GLY A 40 -17.09 -1.39 2.20
CA GLY A 40 -17.15 -0.37 3.23
C GLY A 40 -18.05 0.82 2.84
N TYR A 41 -17.88 1.32 1.62
CA TYR A 41 -18.66 2.48 1.16
C TYR A 41 -20.14 2.15 0.92
N LEU A 42 -20.50 0.97 0.42
CA LEU A 42 -21.89 0.55 0.32
C LEU A 42 -22.55 0.50 1.70
N ILE A 43 -21.84 -0.03 2.73
CA ILE A 43 -22.36 -0.01 4.12
C ILE A 43 -22.52 1.43 4.63
N ILE A 44 -21.56 2.32 4.41
CA ILE A 44 -21.65 3.75 4.80
C ILE A 44 -22.85 4.43 4.13
N LYS A 45 -23.19 4.04 2.90
CA LYS A 45 -24.35 4.56 2.15
C LYS A 45 -25.68 3.90 2.53
N GLY A 46 -25.75 3.11 3.59
CA GLY A 46 -26.95 2.48 4.10
C GLY A 46 -27.13 1.01 3.70
N GLY A 47 -26.10 0.39 3.11
CA GLY A 47 -26.11 -1.05 2.83
C GLY A 47 -26.13 -1.91 4.08
N GLU A 48 -26.68 -3.11 3.96
CA GLU A 48 -26.85 -4.02 5.08
C GLU A 48 -25.53 -4.68 5.53
N ARG A 49 -25.34 -4.75 6.85
CA ARG A 49 -24.38 -5.65 7.48
C ARG A 49 -25.09 -6.97 7.83
N SER A 50 -25.02 -7.92 6.92
CA SER A 50 -25.53 -9.26 7.19
C SER A 50 -24.52 -10.04 8.04
N GLY A 51 -24.99 -10.96 8.89
CA GLY A 51 -24.14 -11.91 9.61
C GLY A 51 -23.64 -13.04 8.72
N GLY A 52 -22.66 -13.79 9.22
CA GLY A 52 -22.11 -14.99 8.59
C GLY A 52 -20.64 -14.87 8.19
N TRP A 53 -19.97 -16.02 8.08
CA TRP A 53 -18.52 -16.11 7.93
C TRP A 53 -17.94 -15.27 6.79
N ALA A 54 -18.66 -15.15 5.67
CA ALA A 54 -18.20 -14.36 4.54
C ALA A 54 -18.24 -12.85 4.84
N ASN A 55 -19.30 -12.37 5.49
CA ASN A 55 -19.40 -10.99 5.93
C ASN A 55 -18.34 -10.67 6.99
N ASP A 56 -18.10 -11.59 7.93
CA ASP A 56 -17.05 -11.44 8.95
C ASP A 56 -15.66 -11.39 8.30
N LEU A 57 -15.39 -12.23 7.31
CA LEU A 57 -14.12 -12.26 6.57
C LEU A 57 -13.87 -10.96 5.81
N PHE A 58 -14.89 -10.44 5.15
CA PHE A 58 -14.82 -9.23 4.32
C PHE A 58 -15.27 -7.96 5.07
N ASP A 59 -15.48 -8.00 6.40
CA ASP A 59 -15.79 -6.77 7.14
C ASP A 59 -14.66 -5.75 6.95
N PRO A 60 -14.98 -4.55 6.41
CA PRO A 60 -13.93 -3.60 6.00
C PRO A 60 -13.20 -2.94 7.18
N TRP A 61 -13.72 -3.04 8.42
CA TRP A 61 -13.13 -2.42 9.61
C TRP A 61 -12.51 -3.43 10.57
N THR A 62 -13.15 -4.59 10.75
CA THR A 62 -12.76 -5.55 11.78
C THR A 62 -12.39 -6.92 11.22
N GLY A 63 -12.72 -7.20 9.96
CA GLY A 63 -12.51 -8.48 9.33
C GLY A 63 -11.03 -8.85 9.14
N PRO A 64 -10.73 -10.15 9.05
CA PRO A 64 -9.38 -10.65 8.83
C PRO A 64 -8.68 -10.09 7.57
N LEU A 65 -9.44 -9.70 6.54
CA LEU A 65 -8.92 -9.11 5.31
C LEU A 65 -8.76 -7.58 5.38
N SER A 66 -9.37 -6.94 6.38
CA SER A 66 -9.29 -5.49 6.55
C SER A 66 -7.84 -5.03 6.64
N SER A 67 -7.53 -3.95 5.93
CA SER A 67 -6.21 -3.31 5.82
C SER A 67 -5.07 -4.14 5.21
N ARG A 68 -5.20 -5.46 5.04
CA ARG A 68 -4.11 -6.32 4.56
C ARG A 68 -3.69 -6.03 3.12
N PHE A 69 -4.67 -5.80 2.26
CA PHE A 69 -4.42 -5.41 0.87
C PHE A 69 -3.76 -4.03 0.80
N ALA A 70 -4.23 -3.07 1.60
CA ALA A 70 -3.64 -1.75 1.68
C ALA A 70 -2.20 -1.79 2.22
N ALA A 71 -1.91 -2.60 3.25
CA ALA A 71 -0.56 -2.78 3.78
C ALA A 71 0.38 -3.44 2.75
N THR A 72 -0.12 -4.45 2.00
CA THR A 72 0.64 -5.04 0.89
C THR A 72 0.93 -3.99 -0.18
N PHE A 73 -0.02 -3.12 -0.49
CA PHE A 73 0.16 -2.05 -1.45
C PHE A 73 1.19 -1.02 -0.97
N VAL A 74 1.20 -0.66 0.33
CA VAL A 74 2.23 0.20 0.96
C VAL A 74 3.62 -0.46 0.92
N LEU A 75 3.70 -1.75 1.23
CA LEU A 75 4.96 -2.51 1.14
C LEU A 75 5.53 -2.47 -0.29
N VAL A 76 4.68 -2.70 -1.31
CA VAL A 76 5.10 -2.62 -2.72
C VAL A 76 5.52 -1.20 -3.12
N ALA A 77 4.93 -0.16 -2.52
CA ALA A 77 5.38 1.22 -2.75
C ALA A 77 6.81 1.43 -2.25
N GLY A 78 7.15 0.91 -1.07
CA GLY A 78 8.52 0.91 -0.55
C GLY A 78 9.51 0.17 -1.46
N VAL A 79 9.14 -1.04 -1.94
CA VAL A 79 9.91 -1.77 -2.95
C VAL A 79 10.14 -0.91 -4.19
N SER A 80 9.08 -0.26 -4.67
CA SER A 80 9.12 0.56 -5.89
C SER A 80 10.02 1.78 -5.76
N VAL A 81 10.05 2.41 -4.59
CA VAL A 81 10.98 3.52 -4.30
C VAL A 81 12.42 3.02 -4.38
N THR A 82 12.73 1.89 -3.76
CA THR A 82 14.09 1.32 -3.83
C THR A 82 14.50 1.00 -5.27
N LEU A 83 13.63 0.35 -6.04
CA LEU A 83 13.91 0.05 -7.45
C LEU A 83 14.09 1.32 -8.30
N LEU A 84 13.29 2.34 -8.05
CA LEU A 84 13.36 3.64 -8.74
C LEU A 84 14.69 4.37 -8.45
N THR A 85 15.15 4.32 -7.20
CA THR A 85 16.31 5.08 -6.73
C THR A 85 17.65 4.36 -6.91
N ARG A 86 17.65 3.06 -7.26
CA ARG A 86 18.87 2.24 -7.40
C ARG A 86 19.97 2.87 -8.28
N LYS A 87 19.58 3.46 -9.41
CA LYS A 87 20.54 4.08 -10.32
C LYS A 87 21.18 5.30 -9.67
N ALA A 88 20.37 6.19 -9.08
CA ALA A 88 20.86 7.38 -8.43
C ALA A 88 21.79 7.06 -7.25
N VAL A 89 21.45 6.04 -6.43
CA VAL A 89 22.31 5.61 -5.33
C VAL A 89 23.65 5.06 -5.82
N ARG A 90 23.67 4.37 -6.96
CA ARG A 90 24.93 3.86 -7.53
C ARG A 90 25.81 4.96 -8.12
N ASN A 91 25.21 5.91 -8.80
CA ASN A 91 25.94 7.00 -9.46
C ASN A 91 26.43 8.05 -8.46
N GLY A 92 25.66 8.31 -7.39
CA GLY A 92 26.02 9.34 -6.39
C GLY A 92 25.77 10.77 -6.88
N GLY A 93 26.35 11.74 -6.16
CA GLY A 93 26.39 13.15 -6.57
C GLY A 93 25.04 13.76 -6.95
N ASP A 94 25.00 14.42 -8.10
CA ASP A 94 23.85 15.16 -8.60
C ASP A 94 22.62 14.27 -8.85
N ASP A 95 22.82 12.99 -9.23
CA ASP A 95 21.72 12.04 -9.41
C ASP A 95 20.91 11.81 -8.11
N ILE A 96 21.59 11.85 -6.96
CA ILE A 96 20.91 11.77 -5.64
C ILE A 96 20.07 13.02 -5.42
N THR A 97 20.61 14.18 -5.69
CA THR A 97 19.90 15.47 -5.49
C THR A 97 18.68 15.55 -6.41
N GLU A 98 18.83 15.21 -7.67
CA GLU A 98 17.72 15.17 -8.63
C GLU A 98 16.63 14.19 -8.17
N MET A 99 17.02 12.98 -7.73
CA MET A 99 16.09 11.97 -7.26
C MET A 99 15.35 12.38 -5.98
N ARG A 100 16.01 13.09 -5.05
CA ARG A 100 15.37 13.68 -3.87
C ARG A 100 14.26 14.65 -4.25
N TRP A 101 14.56 15.59 -5.12
CA TRP A 101 13.57 16.56 -5.61
C TRP A 101 12.44 15.89 -6.36
N ARG A 102 12.74 14.85 -7.15
CA ARG A 102 11.73 14.06 -7.84
C ARG A 102 10.78 13.38 -6.84
N LEU A 103 11.31 12.71 -5.82
CA LEU A 103 10.49 12.07 -4.79
C LEU A 103 9.70 13.09 -3.97
N ALA A 104 10.31 14.22 -3.60
CA ALA A 104 9.64 15.28 -2.86
C ALA A 104 8.47 15.88 -3.66
N ARG A 105 8.68 16.24 -4.95
CA ARG A 105 7.61 16.74 -5.82
C ARG A 105 6.50 15.71 -6.00
N ARG A 106 6.84 14.44 -6.19
CA ARG A 106 5.88 13.34 -6.28
C ARG A 106 5.10 13.16 -5.00
N GLY A 107 5.78 13.26 -3.85
CA GLY A 107 5.14 13.24 -2.53
C GLY A 107 4.16 14.39 -2.36
N ALA A 108 4.59 15.61 -2.65
CA ALA A 108 3.75 16.81 -2.57
C ALA A 108 2.52 16.73 -3.48
N LEU A 109 2.69 16.24 -4.72
CA LEU A 109 1.59 16.07 -5.67
C LEU A 109 0.56 15.04 -5.19
N LEU A 110 1.03 13.89 -4.68
CA LEU A 110 0.13 12.88 -4.11
C LEU A 110 -0.55 13.40 -2.84
N TYR A 111 0.17 14.13 -1.98
CA TYR A 111 -0.40 14.69 -0.77
C TYR A 111 -1.50 15.70 -1.08
N ALA A 112 -1.21 16.69 -1.91
CA ALA A 112 -2.19 17.72 -2.29
C ALA A 112 -3.37 17.13 -3.09
N GLY A 113 -3.09 16.27 -4.08
CA GLY A 113 -4.13 15.59 -4.85
C GLY A 113 -4.95 14.63 -3.99
N GLY A 114 -4.32 14.01 -2.99
CA GLY A 114 -4.98 13.14 -2.03
C GLY A 114 -5.92 13.90 -1.09
N LEU A 115 -5.52 15.07 -0.58
CA LEU A 115 -6.40 15.92 0.22
C LEU A 115 -7.63 16.39 -0.59
N PHE A 116 -7.43 16.75 -1.86
CA PHE A 116 -8.56 17.05 -2.73
C PHE A 116 -9.47 15.82 -2.94
N LEU A 117 -8.86 14.65 -3.18
CA LEU A 117 -9.63 13.42 -3.38
C LEU A 117 -10.39 12.99 -2.11
N ASP A 118 -9.85 13.30 -0.93
CA ASP A 118 -10.48 12.97 0.36
C ASP A 118 -11.83 13.69 0.56
N THR A 119 -12.05 14.84 -0.08
CA THR A 119 -13.35 15.53 -0.10
C THR A 119 -14.44 14.76 -0.85
N ILE A 120 -14.05 13.87 -1.76
CA ILE A 120 -14.95 13.05 -2.58
C ILE A 120 -14.98 11.61 -2.06
N TRP A 121 -13.89 11.15 -1.50
CA TRP A 121 -13.66 9.78 -1.05
C TRP A 121 -12.91 9.79 0.28
N ALA A 122 -13.66 9.97 1.36
CA ALA A 122 -13.12 10.08 2.71
C ALA A 122 -12.29 8.84 3.09
N GLY A 123 -11.10 9.05 3.63
CA GLY A 123 -10.20 7.97 4.02
C GLY A 123 -9.37 7.38 2.89
N THR A 124 -9.22 8.09 1.76
CA THR A 124 -8.29 7.70 0.69
C THR A 124 -6.86 7.53 1.21
N ILE A 125 -6.14 6.54 0.68
CA ILE A 125 -4.74 6.29 1.05
C ILE A 125 -3.75 7.27 0.40
N ILE A 126 -4.16 8.04 -0.59
CA ILE A 126 -3.28 8.86 -1.43
C ILE A 126 -2.49 9.92 -0.65
N PRO A 127 -3.06 10.70 0.30
CA PRO A 127 -2.27 11.68 1.05
C PRO A 127 -1.19 11.01 1.91
N PHE A 128 -1.47 9.86 2.50
CA PHE A 128 -0.49 9.09 3.28
C PHE A 128 0.67 8.58 2.41
N TYR A 129 0.36 8.15 1.16
CA TYR A 129 1.39 7.86 0.15
C TYR A 129 2.24 9.08 -0.16
N GLY A 130 1.62 10.24 -0.29
CA GLY A 130 2.33 11.51 -0.50
C GLY A 130 3.36 11.77 0.59
N ALA A 131 2.95 11.64 1.85
CA ALA A 131 3.83 11.79 3.01
C ALA A 131 4.96 10.75 3.03
N MET A 132 4.66 9.47 2.73
CA MET A 132 5.68 8.40 2.64
C MET A 132 6.70 8.67 1.54
N PHE A 133 6.27 9.16 0.37
CA PHE A 133 7.17 9.53 -0.73
C PHE A 133 8.04 10.75 -0.38
N ALA A 134 7.49 11.73 0.32
CA ALA A 134 8.25 12.86 0.83
C ALA A 134 9.35 12.39 1.82
N LEU A 135 9.00 11.49 2.75
CA LEU A 135 9.99 10.88 3.65
C LEU A 135 10.99 10.00 2.89
N ALA A 136 10.57 9.29 1.86
CA ALA A 136 11.46 8.50 1.02
C ALA A 136 12.55 9.34 0.36
N ALA A 137 12.31 10.63 0.08
CA ALA A 137 13.32 11.55 -0.43
C ALA A 137 14.54 11.72 0.51
N LEU A 138 14.35 11.44 1.79
CA LEU A 138 15.42 11.40 2.79
C LEU A 138 15.96 9.97 2.98
N LEU A 139 15.05 9.00 3.10
CA LEU A 139 15.37 7.63 3.53
C LEU A 139 16.12 6.80 2.48
N PHE A 140 15.95 7.07 1.18
CA PHE A 140 16.48 6.17 0.13
C PHE A 140 18.02 6.08 0.14
N THR A 141 18.72 7.09 0.66
CA THR A 141 20.19 7.10 0.81
C THR A 141 20.67 6.49 2.13
N PHE A 142 19.75 6.20 3.05
CA PHE A 142 20.11 5.68 4.36
C PHE A 142 20.59 4.22 4.26
N ARG A 143 21.53 3.85 5.15
CA ARG A 143 21.92 2.43 5.34
C ARG A 143 20.71 1.65 5.87
N SER A 144 20.62 0.35 5.53
CA SER A 144 19.50 -0.51 5.90
C SER A 144 19.16 -0.47 7.40
N ARG A 145 20.17 -0.41 8.28
CA ARG A 145 19.97 -0.31 9.73
C ARG A 145 19.14 0.92 10.15
N TRP A 146 19.32 2.05 9.48
CA TRP A 146 18.58 3.28 9.80
C TRP A 146 17.13 3.20 9.30
N ILE A 147 16.90 2.55 8.15
CA ILE A 147 15.54 2.30 7.66
C ILE A 147 14.81 1.34 8.61
N VAL A 148 15.49 0.30 9.12
CA VAL A 148 14.94 -0.58 10.17
C VAL A 148 14.55 0.24 11.40
N LEU A 149 15.45 1.09 11.91
CA LEU A 149 15.18 1.91 13.10
C LEU A 149 14.00 2.86 12.90
N VAL A 150 13.88 3.50 11.73
CA VAL A 150 12.73 4.36 11.40
C VAL A 150 11.43 3.56 11.39
N GLY A 151 11.44 2.38 10.75
CA GLY A 151 10.26 1.50 10.71
C GLY A 151 9.86 1.01 12.10
N VAL A 152 10.82 0.53 12.90
CA VAL A 152 10.59 0.10 14.28
C VAL A 152 10.08 1.24 15.15
N PHE A 153 10.67 2.42 15.04
CA PHE A 153 10.21 3.62 15.75
C PHE A 153 8.77 3.97 15.41
N ALA A 154 8.43 3.98 14.12
CA ALA A 154 7.06 4.29 13.69
C ALA A 154 6.03 3.30 14.26
N VAL A 155 6.37 2.00 14.26
CA VAL A 155 5.50 0.95 14.81
C VAL A 155 5.40 1.05 16.33
N ALA A 156 6.52 1.25 17.02
CA ALA A 156 6.54 1.39 18.48
C ALA A 156 5.80 2.64 18.94
N ALA A 157 6.01 3.79 18.27
CA ALA A 157 5.33 5.03 18.59
C ALA A 157 3.80 4.90 18.38
N GLY A 158 3.35 4.26 17.29
CA GLY A 158 1.93 3.99 17.07
C GLY A 158 1.32 3.12 18.17
N ALA A 159 2.02 2.05 18.57
CA ALA A 159 1.59 1.17 19.65
C ALA A 159 1.53 1.90 21.01
N LEU A 160 2.55 2.71 21.33
CA LEU A 160 2.59 3.50 22.56
C LEU A 160 1.47 4.53 22.63
N LEU A 161 1.17 5.19 21.52
CA LEU A 161 0.03 6.12 21.42
C LEU A 161 -1.29 5.43 21.73
N LYS A 162 -1.49 4.19 21.26
CA LYS A 162 -2.70 3.41 21.55
C LYS A 162 -2.79 2.97 23.01
N VAL A 163 -1.67 2.61 23.62
CA VAL A 163 -1.62 2.33 25.07
C VAL A 163 -1.94 3.60 25.87
N TRP A 164 -1.39 4.72 25.47
CA TRP A 164 -1.69 6.00 26.12
C TRP A 164 -3.17 6.40 25.96
N GLU A 165 -3.75 6.26 24.77
CA GLU A 165 -5.19 6.48 24.52
C GLU A 165 -6.04 5.64 25.46
N PHE A 166 -5.76 4.33 25.55
CA PHE A 166 -6.44 3.41 26.43
C PHE A 166 -6.36 3.88 27.90
N GLN A 167 -5.18 4.27 28.37
CA GLN A 167 -4.98 4.75 29.76
C GLN A 167 -5.75 6.05 30.03
N GLN A 168 -5.83 6.98 29.07
CA GLN A 168 -6.62 8.19 29.25
C GLN A 168 -8.12 7.86 29.37
N LEU A 169 -8.62 7.02 28.50
CA LEU A 169 -10.04 6.59 28.53
C LEU A 169 -10.39 5.86 29.84
N GLN A 170 -9.52 4.98 30.34
CA GLN A 170 -9.69 4.30 31.62
C GLN A 170 -9.70 5.28 32.82
N ALA A 171 -8.93 6.36 32.71
CA ALA A 171 -8.91 7.43 33.72
C ALA A 171 -10.10 8.40 33.60
N GLY A 172 -11.07 8.14 32.72
CA GLY A 172 -12.21 9.03 32.45
C GLY A 172 -11.83 10.34 31.77
N LYS A 173 -10.62 10.42 31.17
CA LYS A 173 -10.13 11.59 30.45
C LYS A 173 -10.32 11.39 28.96
N SER A 174 -10.73 12.46 28.26
CA SER A 174 -10.72 12.45 26.80
C SER A 174 -9.26 12.58 26.31
N PRO A 175 -8.77 11.69 25.41
CA PRO A 175 -7.49 11.88 24.73
C PRO A 175 -7.48 13.08 23.77
N GLY A 176 -8.59 13.77 23.65
CA GLY A 176 -8.86 15.12 23.14
C GLY A 176 -8.22 15.43 21.81
N TRP A 177 -7.36 16.40 21.82
CA TRP A 177 -6.77 17.02 20.65
C TRP A 177 -5.91 16.09 19.77
N VAL A 178 -5.40 14.98 20.31
CA VAL A 178 -4.60 14.01 19.53
C VAL A 178 -5.49 13.14 18.65
N PHE A 179 -6.62 12.65 19.16
CA PHE A 179 -7.45 11.68 18.46
C PHE A 179 -8.75 12.26 17.89
N VAL A 180 -9.15 13.42 18.37
CA VAL A 180 -10.33 14.17 17.87
C VAL A 180 -9.89 15.61 17.67
N PRO A 181 -9.05 15.91 16.68
CA PRO A 181 -8.62 17.28 16.43
C PRO A 181 -9.81 18.13 15.99
N THR A 182 -9.72 19.46 16.26
CA THR A 182 -10.73 20.40 15.79
C THR A 182 -10.76 20.43 14.28
N GLU A 183 -11.89 20.15 13.66
CA GLU A 183 -12.04 20.18 12.21
C GLU A 183 -11.60 21.53 11.63
N GLY A 184 -10.77 21.48 10.58
CA GLY A 184 -10.25 22.67 9.90
C GLY A 184 -9.06 23.36 10.57
N ALA A 185 -8.64 22.91 11.75
CA ALA A 185 -7.42 23.43 12.37
C ALA A 185 -6.16 22.92 11.64
N PRO A 186 -5.12 23.74 11.43
CA PRO A 186 -3.91 23.33 10.71
C PRO A 186 -3.22 22.10 11.30
N GLU A 187 -3.27 21.94 12.63
CA GLU A 187 -2.73 20.76 13.33
C GLU A 187 -3.48 19.47 12.99
N SER A 188 -4.76 19.54 12.61
CA SER A 188 -5.54 18.36 12.23
C SER A 188 -4.92 17.63 11.03
N PHE A 189 -4.43 18.37 10.04
CA PHE A 189 -3.79 17.79 8.86
C PHE A 189 -2.53 16.97 9.21
N LEU A 190 -1.71 17.47 10.15
CA LEU A 190 -0.53 16.75 10.61
C LEU A 190 -0.92 15.54 11.46
N LEU A 191 -1.88 15.72 12.36
CA LEU A 191 -2.36 14.62 13.20
C LEU A 191 -3.00 13.52 12.39
N ASP A 192 -3.77 13.84 11.36
CA ASP A 192 -4.35 12.83 10.46
C ASP A 192 -3.28 12.05 9.72
N VAL A 193 -2.25 12.73 9.19
CA VAL A 193 -1.16 12.05 8.49
C VAL A 193 -0.33 11.18 9.43
N PHE A 194 -0.06 11.63 10.66
CA PHE A 194 0.83 10.92 11.57
C PHE A 194 0.12 9.92 12.48
N VAL A 195 -1.11 10.23 12.94
CA VAL A 195 -1.75 9.54 14.07
C VAL A 195 -3.18 9.06 13.79
N ASN A 196 -4.08 9.95 13.34
CA ASN A 196 -5.54 9.70 13.38
C ASN A 196 -6.11 9.13 12.09
N GLY A 197 -5.56 9.51 10.94
CA GLY A 197 -6.12 9.16 9.64
C GLY A 197 -6.29 7.67 9.42
N THR A 198 -6.87 7.29 8.31
CA THR A 198 -7.13 5.88 7.98
C THR A 198 -5.86 5.04 7.83
N HIS A 199 -4.77 5.65 7.32
CA HIS A 199 -3.49 4.98 7.05
C HIS A 199 -2.31 5.81 7.59
N PRO A 200 -2.32 6.22 8.87
CA PRO A 200 -1.35 7.19 9.39
C PRO A 200 0.06 6.64 9.36
N LEU A 201 1.05 7.53 9.27
CA LEU A 201 2.46 7.13 9.28
C LEU A 201 2.83 6.25 10.48
N LEU A 202 2.18 6.48 11.60
CA LEU A 202 2.30 5.63 12.79
C LEU A 202 1.09 4.67 12.86
N PRO A 203 1.24 3.36 12.56
CA PRO A 203 2.46 2.57 12.33
C PRO A 203 2.79 2.28 10.84
N TRP A 204 2.05 2.81 9.86
CA TRP A 204 2.09 2.37 8.46
C TRP A 204 3.43 2.57 7.76
N LEU A 205 4.25 3.52 8.24
CA LEU A 205 5.62 3.71 7.74
C LEU A 205 6.48 2.45 7.94
N GLY A 206 6.15 1.61 8.93
CA GLY A 206 6.80 0.31 9.12
C GLY A 206 6.68 -0.59 7.89
N PHE A 207 5.48 -0.73 7.31
CA PHE A 207 5.27 -1.52 6.08
C PHE A 207 6.07 -0.96 4.90
N PHE A 208 6.09 0.36 4.77
CA PHE A 208 6.85 1.04 3.73
C PHE A 208 8.36 0.82 3.88
N CYS A 209 8.91 0.94 5.09
CA CYS A 209 10.31 0.70 5.39
C CYS A 209 10.72 -0.75 5.10
N VAL A 210 9.89 -1.73 5.50
CA VAL A 210 10.13 -3.15 5.15
C VAL A 210 10.10 -3.33 3.64
N GLY A 211 9.20 -2.68 2.92
CA GLY A 211 9.19 -2.66 1.46
C GLY A 211 10.50 -2.11 0.87
N MET A 212 11.01 -0.99 1.40
CA MET A 212 12.30 -0.44 0.97
C MET A 212 13.44 -1.41 1.18
N LEU A 213 13.47 -2.12 2.31
CA LEU A 213 14.49 -3.14 2.62
C LEU A 213 14.36 -4.34 1.70
N LEU A 214 13.13 -4.85 1.50
CA LEU A 214 12.85 -5.94 0.58
C LEU A 214 13.32 -5.60 -0.84
N GLY A 215 13.06 -4.37 -1.30
CA GLY A 215 13.55 -3.87 -2.57
C GLY A 215 15.06 -3.96 -2.76
N ARG A 216 15.85 -3.90 -1.67
CA ARG A 216 17.33 -4.01 -1.72
C ARG A 216 17.84 -5.43 -1.92
N VAL A 217 17.04 -6.44 -1.57
CA VAL A 217 17.45 -7.85 -1.58
C VAL A 217 16.79 -8.69 -2.68
N LEU A 218 15.93 -8.10 -3.52
CA LEU A 218 15.20 -8.82 -4.58
C LEU A 218 16.11 -9.57 -5.58
N ASP A 219 17.37 -9.16 -5.71
CA ASP A 219 18.34 -9.81 -6.62
C ASP A 219 19.03 -11.01 -5.97
N THR A 220 18.82 -11.27 -4.67
CA THR A 220 19.38 -12.42 -3.96
C THR A 220 18.51 -13.67 -4.16
N SER A 221 19.06 -14.88 -4.01
CA SER A 221 18.31 -16.13 -4.15
C SER A 221 17.43 -16.45 -2.94
N TRP A 222 17.80 -15.94 -1.76
CA TRP A 222 17.20 -16.32 -0.47
C TRP A 222 16.00 -15.48 -0.06
N TRP A 223 15.76 -14.33 -0.67
CA TRP A 223 14.77 -13.37 -0.20
C TRP A 223 13.33 -13.91 -0.16
N ARG A 224 12.96 -14.76 -1.15
CA ARG A 224 11.60 -15.35 -1.18
C ARG A 224 11.36 -16.26 0.02
N LEU A 225 12.34 -17.11 0.30
CA LEU A 225 12.25 -18.03 1.45
C LEU A 225 12.23 -17.25 2.77
N ALA A 226 13.07 -16.22 2.89
CA ALA A 226 13.07 -15.34 4.07
C ALA A 226 11.76 -14.57 4.23
N ALA A 227 11.18 -14.05 3.15
CA ALA A 227 9.90 -13.35 3.20
C ALA A 227 8.74 -14.30 3.56
N LEU A 228 8.71 -15.51 2.98
CA LEU A 228 7.70 -16.53 3.33
C LEU A 228 7.86 -17.00 4.78
N GLY A 229 9.05 -17.44 5.17
CA GLY A 229 9.30 -17.94 6.52
C GLY A 229 9.12 -16.86 7.60
N GLY A 230 9.69 -15.67 7.38
CA GLY A 230 9.50 -14.53 8.27
C GLY A 230 8.04 -14.07 8.33
N GLY A 231 7.36 -14.08 7.18
CA GLY A 231 5.93 -13.76 7.10
C GLY A 231 5.07 -14.76 7.89
N VAL A 232 5.31 -16.05 7.75
CA VAL A 232 4.62 -17.11 8.51
C VAL A 232 4.89 -16.96 10.01
N MET A 233 6.14 -16.73 10.41
CA MET A 233 6.49 -16.55 11.84
C MET A 233 5.79 -15.31 12.42
N LEU A 234 5.77 -14.19 11.72
CA LEU A 234 5.09 -12.97 12.17
C LEU A 234 3.58 -13.19 12.28
N PHE A 235 2.97 -13.79 11.29
CA PHE A 235 1.52 -14.05 11.29
C PHE A 235 1.13 -15.05 12.39
N ALA A 236 1.81 -16.21 12.48
CA ALA A 236 1.52 -17.22 13.48
C ALA A 236 1.80 -16.71 14.91
N GLY A 237 2.94 -16.03 15.12
CA GLY A 237 3.26 -15.44 16.41
C GLY A 237 2.24 -14.40 16.85
N ALA A 238 1.79 -13.54 15.94
CA ALA A 238 0.73 -12.57 16.23
C ALA A 238 -0.62 -13.23 16.52
N SER A 239 -0.98 -14.29 15.79
CA SER A 239 -2.21 -15.04 16.02
C SER A 239 -2.20 -15.76 17.38
N ILE A 240 -1.07 -16.36 17.74
CA ILE A 240 -0.88 -16.98 19.06
C ILE A 240 -0.95 -15.92 20.15
N ALA A 241 -0.24 -14.80 20.01
CA ALA A 241 -0.25 -13.71 20.99
C ALA A 241 -1.66 -13.14 21.20
N SER A 242 -2.42 -12.98 20.14
CA SER A 242 -3.82 -12.51 20.20
C SER A 242 -4.73 -13.48 20.95
N GLY A 243 -4.44 -14.79 20.92
CA GLY A 243 -5.20 -15.81 21.66
C GLY A 243 -5.05 -15.72 23.18
N PHE A 244 -4.04 -15.00 23.69
CA PHE A 244 -3.84 -14.77 25.13
C PHE A 244 -4.54 -13.52 25.67
N ALA A 245 -5.25 -12.76 24.81
CA ALA A 245 -5.91 -11.52 25.20
C ALA A 245 -7.18 -11.81 26.03
N SER A 246 -7.09 -11.70 27.34
CA SER A 246 -8.16 -11.99 28.31
C SER A 246 -8.70 -10.75 29.04
N THR A 247 -7.90 -9.67 29.14
CA THR A 247 -8.30 -8.39 29.75
C THR A 247 -8.46 -7.32 28.69
N ASP A 248 -9.20 -6.24 28.96
CA ASP A 248 -9.40 -5.10 28.05
C ASP A 248 -8.07 -4.50 27.60
N PHE A 249 -7.10 -4.38 28.52
CA PHE A 249 -5.77 -3.92 28.17
C PHE A 249 -5.07 -4.89 27.21
N GLN A 250 -5.12 -6.19 27.48
CA GLN A 250 -4.54 -7.20 26.59
C GLN A 250 -5.24 -7.23 25.24
N GLN A 251 -6.56 -7.07 25.19
CA GLN A 251 -7.31 -6.96 23.93
C GLN A 251 -6.87 -5.73 23.12
N THR A 252 -6.53 -4.63 23.76
CA THR A 252 -5.99 -3.44 23.08
C THR A 252 -4.60 -3.70 22.51
N VAL A 253 -3.69 -4.32 23.29
CA VAL A 253 -2.27 -4.48 22.94
C VAL A 253 -2.02 -5.69 22.04
N LEU A 254 -2.73 -6.80 22.29
CA LEU A 254 -2.53 -8.09 21.60
C LEU A 254 -3.52 -8.31 20.44
N SER A 255 -4.34 -7.33 20.11
CA SER A 255 -5.31 -7.43 19.01
C SER A 255 -4.64 -7.45 17.65
N THR A 256 -5.15 -8.30 16.77
CA THR A 256 -4.85 -8.28 15.32
C THR A 256 -5.78 -7.35 14.53
N ASN A 257 -6.73 -6.70 15.19
CA ASN A 257 -7.68 -5.79 14.56
C ASN A 257 -6.98 -4.52 14.05
N PRO A 258 -7.30 -4.03 12.85
CA PRO A 258 -6.73 -2.81 12.26
C PRO A 258 -6.86 -1.56 13.15
N GLY A 259 -7.96 -1.44 13.87
CA GLY A 259 -8.22 -0.31 14.78
C GLY A 259 -7.25 -0.24 15.96
N SER A 260 -6.66 -1.38 16.38
CA SER A 260 -5.70 -1.40 17.48
C SER A 260 -4.40 -0.70 17.13
N ARG A 261 -3.97 -0.74 15.87
CA ARG A 261 -2.68 -0.19 15.39
C ARG A 261 -1.47 -0.60 16.22
N GLY A 262 -1.61 -1.65 17.03
CA GLY A 262 -0.60 -2.17 17.94
C GLY A 262 0.45 -3.05 17.24
N LEU A 263 1.45 -3.51 18.03
CA LEU A 263 2.54 -4.35 17.52
C LEU A 263 2.03 -5.67 16.92
N VAL A 264 1.05 -6.29 17.56
CA VAL A 264 0.49 -7.59 17.14
C VAL A 264 -0.29 -7.44 15.83
N TYR A 265 -1.08 -6.36 15.69
CA TYR A 265 -1.69 -6.01 14.41
C TYR A 265 -0.66 -5.84 13.31
N VAL A 266 0.39 -5.04 13.55
CA VAL A 266 1.44 -4.80 12.55
C VAL A 266 2.16 -6.09 12.19
N ALA A 267 2.52 -6.92 13.16
CA ALA A 267 3.17 -8.21 12.90
C ALA A 267 2.29 -9.13 12.06
N SER A 268 1.02 -9.28 12.43
CA SER A 268 0.05 -10.08 11.68
C SER A 268 -0.12 -9.59 10.23
N THR A 269 -0.28 -8.28 10.06
CA THR A 269 -0.52 -7.66 8.75
C THR A 269 0.73 -7.67 7.88
N LEU A 270 1.91 -7.37 8.45
CA LEU A 270 3.18 -7.48 7.75
C LEU A 270 3.47 -8.93 7.34
N GLY A 271 3.18 -9.88 8.23
CA GLY A 271 3.32 -11.31 7.94
C GLY A 271 2.55 -11.71 6.70
N THR A 272 1.27 -11.36 6.62
CA THR A 272 0.44 -11.65 5.42
C THR A 272 0.91 -10.89 4.18
N ALA A 273 1.38 -9.66 4.31
CA ALA A 273 1.88 -8.87 3.19
C ALA A 273 3.17 -9.48 2.60
N LEU A 274 4.09 -9.96 3.44
CA LEU A 274 5.33 -10.64 3.02
C LEU A 274 5.03 -11.98 2.33
N ILE A 275 4.12 -12.79 2.91
CA ILE A 275 3.67 -14.04 2.29
C ILE A 275 3.04 -13.77 0.92
N ALA A 276 2.11 -12.82 0.85
CA ALA A 276 1.44 -12.46 -0.39
C ALA A 276 2.44 -11.95 -1.45
N PHE A 277 3.37 -11.07 -1.06
CA PHE A 277 4.39 -10.56 -1.99
C PHE A 277 5.23 -11.70 -2.57
N ALA A 278 5.78 -12.58 -1.72
CA ALA A 278 6.65 -13.66 -2.17
C ALA A 278 5.89 -14.70 -3.02
N ALA A 279 4.69 -15.10 -2.60
CA ALA A 279 3.88 -16.07 -3.33
C ALA A 279 3.45 -15.54 -4.71
N ILE A 280 2.96 -14.29 -4.77
CA ILE A 280 2.56 -13.67 -6.03
C ILE A 280 3.77 -13.46 -6.95
N ASP A 281 4.94 -13.04 -6.40
CA ASP A 281 6.16 -12.92 -7.20
C ASP A 281 6.60 -14.27 -7.77
N MET A 282 6.51 -15.36 -7.00
CA MET A 282 6.79 -16.71 -7.50
C MET A 282 5.84 -17.10 -8.64
N ILE A 283 4.55 -16.86 -8.49
CA ILE A 283 3.54 -17.12 -9.52
C ILE A 283 3.81 -16.28 -10.76
N ALA A 284 4.07 -14.99 -10.60
CA ALA A 284 4.33 -14.07 -11.69
C ALA A 284 5.59 -14.44 -12.50
N ASN A 285 6.63 -14.96 -11.83
CA ASN A 285 7.83 -15.43 -12.52
C ASN A 285 7.64 -16.81 -13.16
N ARG A 286 6.79 -17.68 -12.60
CA ARG A 286 6.50 -19.03 -13.16
C ARG A 286 5.53 -18.99 -14.33
N PHE A 287 4.58 -18.04 -14.30
CA PHE A 287 3.49 -17.91 -15.25
C PHE A 287 3.48 -16.50 -15.85
N GLU A 288 4.63 -16.07 -16.42
CA GLU A 288 4.83 -14.69 -16.88
C GLU A 288 3.79 -14.25 -17.93
N GLU A 289 3.47 -15.13 -18.89
CA GLU A 289 2.49 -14.84 -19.96
C GLU A 289 1.06 -14.70 -19.43
N GLN A 290 0.65 -15.60 -18.52
CA GLN A 290 -0.70 -15.60 -17.95
C GLN A 290 -0.92 -14.41 -17.00
N THR A 291 0.16 -13.94 -16.35
CA THR A 291 0.11 -12.79 -15.41
C THR A 291 0.39 -11.46 -16.10
N ASP A 292 0.75 -11.44 -17.39
CA ASP A 292 1.03 -10.21 -18.13
C ASP A 292 -0.13 -9.20 -18.13
N PRO A 293 -1.41 -9.60 -18.24
CA PRO A 293 -2.54 -8.68 -18.12
C PRO A 293 -2.58 -7.98 -16.76
N LEU A 294 -2.31 -8.69 -15.67
CA LEU A 294 -2.22 -8.12 -14.32
C LEU A 294 -0.98 -7.24 -14.16
N ARG A 295 0.16 -7.63 -14.74
CA ARG A 295 1.37 -6.83 -14.75
C ARG A 295 1.13 -5.47 -15.40
N ARG A 296 0.42 -5.42 -16.55
CA ARG A 296 0.06 -4.16 -17.22
C ARG A 296 -0.90 -3.32 -16.39
N ALA A 297 -1.91 -3.93 -15.77
CA ALA A 297 -2.79 -3.25 -14.83
C ALA A 297 -2.01 -2.70 -13.62
N GLY A 298 -1.06 -3.46 -13.07
CA GLY A 298 -0.17 -3.03 -11.98
C GLY A 298 0.75 -1.87 -12.32
N GLN A 299 0.99 -1.60 -13.61
CA GLN A 299 1.71 -0.42 -14.08
C GLN A 299 0.82 0.83 -14.19
N MET A 300 -0.49 0.66 -14.03
CA MET A 300 -1.52 1.71 -14.17
C MET A 300 -2.36 1.87 -12.89
N THR A 301 -1.79 1.53 -11.73
CA THR A 301 -2.53 1.47 -10.47
C THR A 301 -3.07 2.82 -10.01
N LEU A 302 -2.38 3.94 -10.27
CA LEU A 302 -2.92 5.26 -9.95
C LEU A 302 -4.15 5.58 -10.80
N THR A 303 -4.09 5.28 -12.09
CA THR A 303 -5.24 5.43 -12.98
C THR A 303 -6.42 4.56 -12.52
N LEU A 304 -6.16 3.28 -12.21
CA LEU A 304 -7.21 2.36 -11.79
C LEU A 304 -7.75 2.70 -10.40
N TYR A 305 -6.89 3.19 -9.50
CA TYR A 305 -7.31 3.69 -8.19
C TYR A 305 -8.24 4.90 -8.31
N LEU A 306 -7.95 5.86 -9.17
CA LEU A 306 -8.86 6.99 -9.41
C LEU A 306 -10.14 6.52 -10.09
N ALA A 307 -10.02 5.64 -11.08
CA ALA A 307 -11.17 5.13 -11.82
C ALA A 307 -12.21 4.43 -10.93
N HIS A 308 -11.76 3.62 -9.93
CA HIS A 308 -12.72 2.92 -9.04
C HIS A 308 -13.52 3.90 -8.19
N ILE A 309 -12.89 4.99 -7.71
CA ILE A 309 -13.56 6.02 -6.92
C ILE A 309 -14.62 6.74 -7.76
N PHE A 310 -14.22 7.23 -8.94
CA PHE A 310 -15.14 7.94 -9.82
C PHE A 310 -16.27 7.04 -10.31
N LEU A 311 -16.00 5.78 -10.63
CA LEU A 311 -17.04 4.84 -11.05
C LEU A 311 -18.03 4.55 -9.91
N PHE A 312 -17.54 4.40 -8.67
CA PHE A 312 -18.43 4.19 -7.52
C PHE A 312 -19.35 5.39 -7.32
N ASN A 313 -18.80 6.60 -7.23
CA ASN A 313 -19.60 7.81 -7.07
C ASN A 313 -20.59 7.99 -8.22
N PHE A 314 -20.16 7.72 -9.46
CA PHE A 314 -21.05 7.78 -10.62
C PHE A 314 -22.21 6.78 -10.50
N ALA A 315 -21.90 5.50 -10.23
CA ALA A 315 -22.90 4.44 -10.24
C ALA A 315 -23.81 4.44 -9.02
N VAL A 316 -23.29 4.80 -7.83
CA VAL A 316 -24.06 4.77 -6.57
C VAL A 316 -24.66 6.14 -6.27
N ASP A 317 -23.83 7.21 -6.25
CA ASP A 317 -24.29 8.51 -5.74
C ASP A 317 -24.97 9.37 -6.81
N TRP A 318 -24.48 9.38 -8.06
CA TRP A 318 -24.97 10.32 -9.07
C TRP A 318 -26.11 9.77 -9.91
N VAL A 319 -26.04 8.50 -10.29
CA VAL A 319 -27.01 7.88 -11.20
C VAL A 319 -27.95 6.91 -10.45
N GLY A 320 -27.56 6.40 -9.29
CA GLY A 320 -28.35 5.41 -8.56
C GLY A 320 -28.50 4.07 -9.31
N LEU A 321 -27.50 3.72 -10.13
CA LEU A 321 -27.49 2.48 -10.90
C LEU A 321 -27.25 1.25 -10.00
N VAL A 322 -26.50 1.43 -8.92
CA VAL A 322 -26.18 0.41 -7.92
C VAL A 322 -26.75 0.87 -6.58
N GLU A 323 -27.77 0.15 -6.10
CA GLU A 323 -28.35 0.41 -4.78
C GLU A 323 -27.38 -0.07 -3.68
N PRO A 324 -27.21 0.71 -2.60
CA PRO A 324 -26.45 0.27 -1.45
C PRO A 324 -27.07 -0.99 -0.84
N ALA A 325 -26.29 -2.09 -0.88
CA ALA A 325 -26.73 -3.38 -0.37
C ALA A 325 -25.52 -4.11 0.29
N GLY A 326 -25.66 -5.41 0.59
CA GLY A 326 -24.68 -6.18 1.30
C GLY A 326 -23.46 -6.62 0.48
N LEU A 327 -22.71 -7.58 1.04
CA LEU A 327 -21.45 -8.10 0.49
C LEU A 327 -21.57 -8.60 -0.96
N ALA A 328 -22.67 -9.28 -1.30
CA ALA A 328 -22.87 -9.82 -2.66
C ALA A 328 -22.84 -8.71 -3.72
N THR A 329 -23.52 -7.59 -3.48
CA THR A 329 -23.50 -6.42 -4.37
C THR A 329 -22.10 -5.85 -4.51
N SER A 330 -21.38 -5.70 -3.39
CA SER A 330 -20.01 -5.24 -3.39
C SER A 330 -19.08 -6.14 -4.24
N LEU A 331 -19.18 -7.44 -4.07
CA LEU A 331 -18.37 -8.40 -4.81
C LEU A 331 -18.70 -8.39 -6.31
N LEU A 332 -19.98 -8.36 -6.67
CA LEU A 332 -20.40 -8.30 -8.07
C LEU A 332 -19.99 -6.98 -8.74
N PHE A 333 -20.16 -5.86 -8.04
CA PHE A 333 -19.74 -4.54 -8.54
C PHE A 333 -18.21 -4.47 -8.71
N SER A 334 -17.46 -4.98 -7.74
CA SER A 334 -15.99 -5.08 -7.83
C SER A 334 -15.55 -5.98 -8.97
N LEU A 335 -16.19 -7.13 -9.16
CA LEU A 335 -15.90 -8.07 -10.26
C LEU A 335 -16.14 -7.40 -11.61
N GLY A 336 -17.30 -6.76 -11.80
CA GLY A 336 -17.63 -6.01 -13.00
C GLY A 336 -16.61 -4.92 -13.30
N PHE A 337 -16.26 -4.13 -12.29
CA PHE A 337 -15.20 -3.13 -12.42
C PHE A 337 -13.88 -3.77 -12.90
N TRP A 338 -13.42 -4.85 -12.27
CA TRP A 338 -12.12 -5.42 -12.57
C TRP A 338 -12.05 -6.09 -13.94
N ILE A 339 -13.13 -6.73 -14.40
CA ILE A 339 -13.18 -7.27 -15.76
C ILE A 339 -12.95 -6.14 -16.78
N VAL A 340 -13.70 -5.05 -16.64
CA VAL A 340 -13.59 -3.90 -17.54
C VAL A 340 -12.24 -3.19 -17.38
N ALA A 341 -11.80 -2.97 -16.14
CA ALA A 341 -10.55 -2.25 -15.83
C ALA A 341 -9.31 -2.95 -16.35
N ILE A 342 -9.21 -4.29 -16.20
CA ILE A 342 -8.09 -5.08 -16.73
C ILE A 342 -8.12 -5.07 -18.25
N ALA A 343 -9.28 -5.25 -18.89
CA ALA A 343 -9.41 -5.21 -20.35
C ALA A 343 -9.01 -3.83 -20.89
N ALA A 344 -9.53 -2.75 -20.30
CA ALA A 344 -9.21 -1.38 -20.66
C ALA A 344 -7.73 -1.04 -20.45
N ALA A 345 -7.14 -1.44 -19.30
CA ALA A 345 -5.73 -1.24 -19.02
C ALA A 345 -4.83 -1.94 -20.05
N ASN A 346 -5.18 -3.17 -20.46
CA ASN A 346 -4.43 -3.89 -21.47
C ASN A 346 -4.55 -3.27 -22.86
N ALA A 347 -5.75 -2.86 -23.26
CA ALA A 347 -5.97 -2.15 -24.51
C ALA A 347 -5.21 -0.81 -24.56
N TRP A 348 -5.29 -0.04 -23.48
CA TRP A 348 -4.55 1.21 -23.32
C TRP A 348 -3.05 1.00 -23.37
N HIS A 349 -2.54 0.02 -22.63
CA HIS A 349 -1.12 -0.27 -22.53
C HIS A 349 -0.51 -0.62 -23.91
N ARG A 350 -1.22 -1.39 -24.73
CA ARG A 350 -0.78 -1.73 -26.10
C ARG A 350 -0.58 -0.51 -26.98
N ARG A 351 -1.39 0.53 -26.80
CA ARG A 351 -1.38 1.73 -27.66
C ARG A 351 -0.55 2.88 -27.10
N PHE A 352 -0.61 3.10 -25.79
CA PHE A 352 -0.08 4.28 -25.11
C PHE A 352 0.96 3.98 -24.05
N GLY A 353 1.14 2.73 -23.66
CA GLY A 353 2.04 2.31 -22.59
C GLY A 353 1.44 2.62 -21.20
N ARG A 354 1.96 3.64 -20.54
CA ARG A 354 1.57 4.00 -19.16
C ARG A 354 0.16 4.60 -19.12
N GLY A 355 -0.52 4.42 -17.98
CA GLY A 355 -1.82 5.01 -17.73
C GLY A 355 -1.84 6.53 -17.76
N PRO A 356 -3.01 7.15 -18.01
CA PRO A 356 -3.13 8.61 -18.10
C PRO A 356 -2.73 9.31 -16.78
N ALA A 357 -3.17 8.84 -15.62
CA ALA A 357 -2.78 9.43 -14.34
C ALA A 357 -1.28 9.29 -14.06
N GLU A 358 -0.67 8.16 -14.40
CA GLU A 358 0.77 7.94 -14.29
C GLU A 358 1.57 8.87 -15.22
N ARG A 359 1.04 9.21 -16.39
CA ARG A 359 1.68 10.16 -17.31
C ARG A 359 1.66 11.57 -16.73
N ILE A 360 0.50 12.04 -16.25
CA ILE A 360 0.35 13.34 -15.60
C ILE A 360 1.26 13.42 -14.37
N TYR A 361 1.18 12.40 -13.51
CA TYR A 361 2.00 12.30 -12.30
C TYR A 361 3.50 12.40 -12.59
N ARG A 362 3.97 11.81 -13.69
CA ARG A 362 5.37 11.92 -14.11
C ARG A 362 5.71 13.23 -14.78
N ALA A 363 4.80 13.82 -15.55
CA ALA A 363 5.03 15.09 -16.19
C ALA A 363 5.24 16.23 -15.17
N ILE A 364 4.49 16.19 -14.06
CA ILE A 364 4.58 17.19 -12.99
C ILE A 364 5.68 16.82 -11.97
N GLY A 365 5.78 15.55 -11.63
CA GLY A 365 6.70 15.06 -10.59
C GLY A 365 8.13 14.73 -11.05
N GLY A 366 8.41 14.75 -12.34
CA GLY A 366 9.73 14.47 -12.92
C GLY A 366 10.01 13.01 -13.22
#